data_4529be6b863f04c06068046de846fa0c
#
_entry.id   4529be6b863f04c06068046de846fa0c
#
_cell.length_a   1.000
_cell.length_b   1.000
_cell.length_c   1.000
_cell.angle_alpha   90.00
_cell.angle_beta   90.00
_cell.angle_gamma   90.00
#
_symmetry.space_group_name_H-M   'P 1'
#
loop_
_entity.id
_entity.type
_entity.pdbx_description
1 polymer ?
#
loop_
_entity_poly.entity_id
_entity_poly.type
_entity_poly.pdbx_seq_one_letter_code
_entity_poly.pdbx_strand_id
1 'polypeptide(L)'
;LYFVIGVFIAICGGLGNGIITANLPQIQGEYALTPSQVAWIPAVYVMANVSANLLLFKARQQFGLRWFSEISLLMFMLVMFIHIFVQNYPMALLVRAMGGFVAAPLSSLGLYYVMQAFSSQYRLQGLYIGFGVSALAIPLAWIMSPYLVNVNDWTRLYTFEFGLALCCFAMVVAVKLPRSLRIEVYEKKDILTFLLLAPGFGLLCGVLVQGSILWWENSPLLAYMLIGALALLMSGFFFEHYRKNPLIMTRWLGSFALWRFVVGAFLLRLIMSEQSYAVVNFLKSQGLTSDQFVGFYTVIFFGMLAGLIVSALTFSRDHLIPPMVVATLLVAIASVYDANMLTSEVRPQNFYLSQFAVAFAGSLFMGPLVLMGFGLTLRQSVNHVITFIILFGATQNFGGLVGSAFYSTLQQQRTQYHKQSILQQMQSTDATVTQRLQQYQAGFKPVITDNNLSQQQAQQSLNQIVTREAQIKAYGDIITVNSYIATFLFAWGMINIARKKYIENRQKAAIKQT
;
A
#
# COMPACT_ATOMS: atom_id res chain seq x y z
N LEU A 1 -10.74 27.10 -3.65
CA LEU A 1 -9.81 27.15 -2.52
C LEU A 1 -9.87 25.86 -1.70
N TYR A 2 -11.04 25.44 -1.16
CA TYR A 2 -11.19 24.19 -0.38
C TYR A 2 -10.65 22.96 -1.12
N PHE A 3 -10.89 22.84 -2.43
CA PHE A 3 -10.40 21.74 -3.24
C PHE A 3 -8.87 21.67 -3.24
N VAL A 4 -8.19 22.79 -3.51
CA VAL A 4 -6.71 22.85 -3.56
C VAL A 4 -6.10 22.49 -2.19
N ILE A 5 -6.66 23.04 -1.12
CA ILE A 5 -6.21 22.73 0.26
C ILE A 5 -6.41 21.25 0.57
N GLY A 6 -7.56 20.70 0.21
CA GLY A 6 -7.86 19.27 0.44
C GLY A 6 -6.91 18.34 -0.30
N VAL A 7 -6.64 18.63 -1.58
CA VAL A 7 -5.65 17.90 -2.39
C VAL A 7 -4.26 17.97 -1.78
N PHE A 8 -3.84 19.18 -1.38
CA PHE A 8 -2.51 19.37 -0.78
C PHE A 8 -2.34 18.61 0.53
N ILE A 9 -3.32 18.68 1.45
CA ILE A 9 -3.28 17.96 2.73
C ILE A 9 -3.28 16.44 2.50
N ALA A 10 -4.12 15.95 1.58
CA ALA A 10 -4.23 14.52 1.28
C ALA A 10 -2.91 13.95 0.74
N ILE A 11 -2.23 14.70 -0.12
CA ILE A 11 -0.91 14.34 -0.66
C ILE A 11 0.15 14.40 0.45
N CYS A 12 0.22 15.48 1.23
CA CYS A 12 1.21 15.62 2.30
C CYS A 12 1.12 14.50 3.33
N GLY A 13 -0.08 14.02 3.66
CA GLY A 13 -0.27 12.90 4.60
C GLY A 13 0.39 11.59 4.19
N GLY A 14 0.54 11.36 2.87
CA GLY A 14 1.20 10.14 2.34
C GLY A 14 2.63 10.35 1.87
N LEU A 15 3.00 11.59 1.56
CA LEU A 15 4.26 11.93 0.89
C LEU A 15 5.49 11.56 1.73
N GLY A 16 5.48 11.88 3.02
CA GLY A 16 6.61 11.60 3.91
C GLY A 16 6.93 10.10 4.01
N ASN A 17 5.91 9.26 4.12
CA ASN A 17 6.15 7.81 4.08
C ASN A 17 6.60 7.34 2.70
N GLY A 18 6.06 7.92 1.63
CA GLY A 18 6.44 7.60 0.26
C GLY A 18 7.90 7.91 -0.03
N ILE A 19 8.39 9.09 0.38
CA ILE A 19 9.79 9.52 0.17
C ILE A 19 10.77 8.61 0.93
N ILE A 20 10.48 8.27 2.18
CA ILE A 20 11.31 7.34 2.96
C ILE A 20 11.33 5.96 2.29
N THR A 21 10.19 5.46 1.84
CA THR A 21 10.10 4.15 1.15
C THR A 21 10.88 4.13 -0.17
N ALA A 22 10.89 5.25 -0.90
CA ALA A 22 11.66 5.39 -2.14
C ALA A 22 13.18 5.34 -1.89
N ASN A 23 13.63 5.77 -0.71
CA ASN A 23 15.04 5.89 -0.34
C ASN A 23 15.52 4.83 0.68
N LEU A 24 14.77 3.76 0.90
CA LEU A 24 15.16 2.71 1.86
C LEU A 24 16.57 2.14 1.63
N PRO A 25 17.04 1.87 0.39
CA PRO A 25 18.40 1.38 0.19
C PRO A 25 19.50 2.37 0.64
N GLN A 26 19.27 3.67 0.42
CA GLN A 26 20.20 4.72 0.85
C GLN A 26 20.22 4.84 2.37
N ILE A 27 19.03 4.80 3.02
CA ILE A 27 18.90 4.80 4.48
C ILE A 27 19.58 3.56 5.08
N GLN A 28 19.43 2.40 4.44
CA GLN A 28 20.09 1.16 4.85
C GLN A 28 21.61 1.31 4.85
N GLY A 29 22.17 1.91 3.79
CA GLY A 29 23.61 2.13 3.67
C GLY A 29 24.14 3.12 4.71
N GLU A 30 23.45 4.25 4.92
CA GLU A 30 23.89 5.30 5.84
C GLU A 30 23.92 4.87 7.31
N TYR A 31 22.87 4.19 7.76
CA TYR A 31 22.82 3.68 9.13
C TYR A 31 23.43 2.28 9.28
N ALA A 32 24.08 1.73 8.24
CA ALA A 32 24.64 0.37 8.21
C ALA A 32 23.65 -0.70 8.72
N LEU A 33 22.39 -0.63 8.29
CA LEU A 33 21.31 -1.49 8.77
C LEU A 33 21.25 -2.82 8.03
N THR A 34 20.84 -3.85 8.73
CA THR A 34 20.43 -5.11 8.11
C THR A 34 19.11 -4.96 7.35
N PRO A 35 18.79 -5.83 6.37
CA PRO A 35 17.50 -5.81 5.68
C PRO A 35 16.28 -5.87 6.61
N SER A 36 16.38 -6.64 7.71
CA SER A 36 15.32 -6.69 8.72
C SER A 36 15.16 -5.36 9.46
N GLN A 37 16.25 -4.71 9.83
CA GLN A 37 16.21 -3.42 10.53
C GLN A 37 15.62 -2.31 9.65
N VAL A 38 16.05 -2.20 8.39
CA VAL A 38 15.54 -1.16 7.50
C VAL A 38 14.04 -1.33 7.21
N ALA A 39 13.55 -2.56 7.15
CA ALA A 39 12.13 -2.85 6.94
C ALA A 39 11.22 -2.38 8.09
N TRP A 40 11.76 -2.24 9.31
CA TRP A 40 11.00 -1.67 10.44
C TRP A 40 10.69 -0.18 10.28
N ILE A 41 11.49 0.59 9.54
CA ILE A 41 11.29 2.04 9.38
C ILE A 41 9.93 2.38 8.77
N PRO A 42 9.53 1.86 7.60
CA PRO A 42 8.18 2.05 7.07
C PRO A 42 7.13 1.24 7.84
N ALA A 43 7.48 0.08 8.40
CA ALA A 43 6.54 -0.76 9.14
C ALA A 43 5.97 -0.05 10.36
N VAL A 44 6.83 0.53 11.20
CA VAL A 44 6.42 1.24 12.43
C VAL A 44 5.52 2.44 12.11
N TYR A 45 5.77 3.14 11.01
CA TYR A 45 4.87 4.19 10.54
C TYR A 45 3.47 3.65 10.22
N VAL A 46 3.38 2.55 9.44
CA VAL A 46 2.10 1.94 9.08
C VAL A 46 1.38 1.39 10.32
N MET A 47 2.12 0.73 11.24
CA MET A 47 1.59 0.24 12.51
C MET A 47 0.92 1.35 13.31
N ALA A 48 1.59 2.48 13.47
CA ALA A 48 1.07 3.64 14.19
C ALA A 48 -0.10 4.31 13.46
N ASN A 49 -0.03 4.40 12.12
CA ASN A 49 -1.09 4.97 11.30
C ASN A 49 -2.39 4.16 11.36
N VAL A 50 -2.30 2.83 11.22
CA VAL A 50 -3.45 1.93 11.36
C VAL A 50 -4.06 2.02 12.76
N SER A 51 -3.21 2.06 13.79
CA SER A 51 -3.63 2.19 15.19
C SER A 51 -4.36 3.51 15.45
N ALA A 52 -3.84 4.63 14.95
CA ALA A 52 -4.46 5.95 15.09
C ALA A 52 -5.88 6.00 14.49
N ASN A 53 -6.10 5.34 13.36
CA ASN A 53 -7.39 5.32 12.68
C ASN A 53 -8.52 4.73 13.54
N LEU A 54 -8.23 3.89 14.56
CA LEU A 54 -9.23 3.35 15.48
C LEU A 54 -9.95 4.44 16.29
N LEU A 55 -9.21 5.45 16.77
CA LEU A 55 -9.76 6.52 17.62
C LEU A 55 -10.14 7.77 16.84
N LEU A 56 -9.63 7.93 15.63
CA LEU A 56 -9.67 9.17 14.85
C LEU A 56 -11.08 9.71 14.66
N PHE A 57 -12.05 8.84 14.40
CA PHE A 57 -13.42 9.25 14.16
C PHE A 57 -14.12 9.74 15.44
N LYS A 58 -13.96 9.04 16.58
CA LYS A 58 -14.50 9.47 17.87
C LYS A 58 -13.85 10.76 18.35
N ALA A 59 -12.52 10.89 18.18
CA ALA A 59 -11.81 12.12 18.50
C ALA A 59 -12.37 13.32 17.72
N ARG A 60 -12.64 13.14 16.42
CA ARG A 60 -13.26 14.18 15.61
C ARG A 60 -14.66 14.56 16.08
N GLN A 61 -15.51 13.60 16.48
CA GLN A 61 -16.85 13.88 16.98
C GLN A 61 -16.80 14.61 18.33
N GLN A 62 -15.87 14.19 19.21
CA GLN A 62 -15.70 14.76 20.54
C GLN A 62 -15.19 16.21 20.51
N PHE A 63 -14.13 16.48 19.74
CA PHE A 63 -13.48 17.79 19.70
C PHE A 63 -14.11 18.72 18.65
N GLY A 64 -14.87 18.16 17.72
CA GLY A 64 -15.41 18.87 16.56
C GLY A 64 -14.37 19.07 15.46
N LEU A 65 -14.83 19.17 14.21
CA LEU A 65 -13.99 19.12 13.01
C LEU A 65 -12.91 20.21 12.99
N ARG A 66 -13.22 21.42 13.43
CA ARG A 66 -12.30 22.56 13.39
C ARG A 66 -11.13 22.40 14.36
N TRP A 67 -11.40 22.16 15.66
CA TRP A 67 -10.37 21.95 16.66
C TRP A 67 -9.53 20.71 16.36
N PHE A 68 -10.19 19.64 15.92
CA PHE A 68 -9.53 18.43 15.51
C PHE A 68 -8.54 18.67 14.37
N SER A 69 -8.90 19.46 13.33
CA SER A 69 -8.01 19.77 12.21
C SER A 69 -6.81 20.62 12.63
N GLU A 70 -7.04 21.67 13.42
CA GLU A 70 -5.97 22.57 13.87
C GLU A 70 -4.95 21.84 14.77
N ILE A 71 -5.42 21.03 15.74
CA ILE A 71 -4.54 20.26 16.64
C ILE A 71 -3.79 19.15 15.89
N SER A 72 -4.47 18.41 15.01
CA SER A 72 -3.83 17.32 14.26
C SER A 72 -2.70 17.83 13.37
N LEU A 73 -2.90 18.97 12.70
CA LEU A 73 -1.86 19.55 11.85
C LEU A 73 -0.74 20.21 12.65
N LEU A 74 -1.05 20.81 13.80
CA LEU A 74 -0.02 21.30 14.72
C LEU A 74 0.88 20.15 15.19
N MET A 75 0.28 19.02 15.60
CA MET A 75 1.04 17.84 16.02
C MET A 75 1.85 17.25 14.86
N PHE A 76 1.27 17.20 13.64
CA PHE A 76 2.00 16.76 12.46
C PHE A 76 3.22 17.65 12.19
N MET A 77 3.04 18.97 12.21
CA MET A 77 4.13 19.93 12.03
C MET A 77 5.23 19.76 13.09
N LEU A 78 4.86 19.61 14.38
CA LEU A 78 5.82 19.40 15.46
C LEU A 78 6.63 18.10 15.29
N VAL A 79 5.99 17.01 14.89
CA VAL A 79 6.69 15.73 14.66
C VAL A 79 7.62 15.84 13.44
N MET A 80 7.20 16.51 12.35
CA MET A 80 8.08 16.75 11.20
C MET A 80 9.27 17.65 11.55
N PHE A 81 9.09 18.61 12.48
CA PHE A 81 10.19 19.39 13.02
C PHE A 81 11.18 18.53 13.81
N ILE A 82 10.70 17.65 14.68
CA ILE A 82 11.55 16.71 15.44
C ILE A 82 12.30 15.77 14.50
N HIS A 83 11.73 15.42 13.34
CA HIS A 83 12.35 14.54 12.34
C HIS A 83 13.68 15.08 11.81
N ILE A 84 13.86 16.41 11.78
CA ILE A 84 15.12 17.06 11.33
C ILE A 84 16.31 16.67 12.24
N PHE A 85 16.06 16.37 13.51
CA PHE A 85 17.09 16.06 14.52
C PHE A 85 17.39 14.56 14.67
N VAL A 86 16.82 13.72 13.80
CA VAL A 86 17.06 12.27 13.85
C VAL A 86 18.49 11.95 13.41
N GLN A 87 19.25 11.31 14.30
CA GLN A 87 20.65 10.96 14.07
C GLN A 87 20.96 9.46 14.19
N ASN A 88 20.04 8.70 14.78
CA ASN A 88 20.26 7.27 15.01
C ASN A 88 19.01 6.44 14.75
N TYR A 89 19.20 5.14 14.56
CA TYR A 89 18.14 4.21 14.23
C TYR A 89 16.99 4.14 15.26
N PRO A 90 17.23 4.03 16.58
CA PRO A 90 16.13 4.01 17.56
C PRO A 90 15.29 5.28 17.54
N MET A 91 15.92 6.46 17.38
CA MET A 91 15.22 7.73 17.26
C MET A 91 14.41 7.79 15.95
N ALA A 92 14.97 7.27 14.86
CA ALA A 92 14.25 7.15 13.60
C ALA A 92 12.97 6.32 13.76
N LEU A 93 13.02 5.17 14.41
CA LEU A 93 11.83 4.35 14.68
C LEU A 93 10.78 5.09 15.52
N LEU A 94 11.21 5.78 16.59
CA LEU A 94 10.31 6.53 17.45
C LEU A 94 9.61 7.65 16.67
N VAL A 95 10.38 8.47 15.95
CA VAL A 95 9.82 9.58 15.16
C VAL A 95 8.94 9.08 14.03
N ARG A 96 9.28 7.94 13.40
CA ARG A 96 8.44 7.29 12.40
C ARG A 96 7.11 6.80 12.99
N ALA A 97 7.12 6.23 14.20
CA ALA A 97 5.88 5.87 14.91
C ALA A 97 5.01 7.11 15.18
N MET A 98 5.60 8.17 15.72
CA MET A 98 4.91 9.44 15.95
C MET A 98 4.38 10.02 14.64
N GLY A 99 5.19 10.02 13.57
CA GLY A 99 4.82 10.48 12.24
C GLY A 99 3.63 9.72 11.66
N GLY A 100 3.62 8.40 11.77
CA GLY A 100 2.48 7.57 11.35
C GLY A 100 1.20 7.90 12.11
N PHE A 101 1.29 8.10 13.42
CA PHE A 101 0.15 8.45 14.27
C PHE A 101 -0.45 9.81 13.89
N VAL A 102 0.38 10.83 13.74
CA VAL A 102 -0.10 12.20 13.42
C VAL A 102 -0.44 12.41 11.94
N ALA A 103 0.00 11.54 11.04
CA ALA A 103 -0.38 11.58 9.64
C ALA A 103 -1.76 10.95 9.37
N ALA A 104 -2.24 10.06 10.23
CA ALA A 104 -3.54 9.41 10.05
C ALA A 104 -4.72 10.38 9.88
N PRO A 105 -4.83 11.50 10.64
CA PRO A 105 -5.86 12.50 10.44
C PRO A 105 -5.82 13.19 9.07
N LEU A 106 -4.65 13.36 8.46
CA LEU A 106 -4.48 14.18 7.25
C LEU A 106 -5.27 13.63 6.05
N SER A 107 -5.32 12.31 5.87
CA SER A 107 -6.10 11.68 4.81
C SER A 107 -7.60 12.00 4.95
N SER A 108 -8.13 11.93 6.17
CA SER A 108 -9.52 12.26 6.44
C SER A 108 -9.79 13.78 6.34
N LEU A 109 -8.86 14.63 6.77
CA LEU A 109 -8.98 16.08 6.63
C LEU A 109 -8.96 16.50 5.17
N GLY A 110 -8.03 15.96 4.37
CA GLY A 110 -7.98 16.18 2.93
C GLY A 110 -9.31 15.83 2.26
N LEU A 111 -9.87 14.68 2.62
CA LEU A 111 -11.20 14.25 2.16
C LEU A 111 -12.30 15.27 2.50
N TYR A 112 -12.35 15.78 3.74
CA TYR A 112 -13.36 16.77 4.15
C TYR A 112 -13.21 18.09 3.40
N TYR A 113 -11.99 18.59 3.22
CA TYR A 113 -11.75 19.79 2.44
C TYR A 113 -12.18 19.61 0.98
N VAL A 114 -11.86 18.49 0.34
CA VAL A 114 -12.31 18.17 -1.02
C VAL A 114 -13.84 18.11 -1.07
N MET A 115 -14.50 17.43 -0.14
CA MET A 115 -15.97 17.34 -0.10
C MET A 115 -16.65 18.71 0.06
N GLN A 116 -16.07 19.64 0.81
CA GLN A 116 -16.60 20.98 0.98
C GLN A 116 -16.50 21.86 -0.28
N ALA A 117 -15.62 21.50 -1.21
CA ALA A 117 -15.51 22.19 -2.48
C ALA A 117 -16.68 21.89 -3.44
N PHE A 118 -17.44 20.81 -3.18
CA PHE A 118 -18.55 20.37 -4.01
C PHE A 118 -19.90 20.77 -3.41
N SER A 119 -20.84 21.17 -4.28
CA SER A 119 -22.23 21.41 -3.86
C SER A 119 -22.88 20.14 -3.30
N SER A 120 -23.99 20.27 -2.58
CA SER A 120 -24.70 19.16 -1.96
C SER A 120 -25.05 18.03 -2.94
N GLN A 121 -25.31 18.35 -4.20
CA GLN A 121 -25.62 17.42 -5.26
C GLN A 121 -24.41 16.54 -5.65
N TYR A 122 -23.19 17.11 -5.63
CA TYR A 122 -21.96 16.46 -6.07
C TYR A 122 -21.03 16.03 -4.91
N ARG A 123 -21.50 16.07 -3.65
CA ARG A 123 -20.69 15.69 -2.47
C ARG A 123 -20.18 14.24 -2.51
N LEU A 124 -20.93 13.32 -3.11
CA LEU A 124 -20.48 11.95 -3.29
C LEU A 124 -19.30 11.83 -4.27
N GLN A 125 -19.27 12.67 -5.32
CA GLN A 125 -18.13 12.76 -6.23
C GLN A 125 -16.92 13.36 -5.51
N GLY A 126 -17.14 14.37 -4.66
CA GLY A 126 -16.09 14.94 -3.81
C GLY A 126 -15.48 13.92 -2.84
N LEU A 127 -16.31 13.08 -2.21
CA LEU A 127 -15.84 11.98 -1.37
C LEU A 127 -14.96 10.98 -2.14
N TYR A 128 -15.37 10.64 -3.31
CA TYR A 128 -14.74 9.76 -4.25
C TYR A 128 -13.34 10.27 -4.70
N ILE A 129 -13.28 11.52 -5.16
CA ILE A 129 -12.04 12.18 -5.54
C ILE A 129 -11.10 12.28 -4.34
N GLY A 130 -11.63 12.65 -3.17
CA GLY A 130 -10.82 12.83 -1.95
C GLY A 130 -10.12 11.55 -1.49
N PHE A 131 -10.75 10.38 -1.64
CA PHE A 131 -10.07 9.11 -1.38
C PHE A 131 -9.00 8.78 -2.42
N GLY A 132 -9.25 9.08 -3.71
CA GLY A 132 -8.30 8.79 -4.77
C GLY A 132 -7.06 9.70 -4.77
N VAL A 133 -7.22 10.95 -4.38
CA VAL A 133 -6.13 11.94 -4.38
C VAL A 133 -5.00 11.56 -3.43
N SER A 134 -5.28 10.97 -2.26
CA SER A 134 -4.25 10.55 -1.32
C SER A 134 -3.32 9.47 -1.89
N ALA A 135 -3.79 8.67 -2.83
CA ALA A 135 -2.97 7.66 -3.50
C ALA A 135 -1.88 8.26 -4.42
N LEU A 136 -2.09 9.50 -4.92
CA LEU A 136 -1.11 10.22 -5.74
C LEU A 136 0.18 10.58 -4.99
N ALA A 137 0.17 10.52 -3.67
CA ALA A 137 1.34 10.81 -2.84
C ALA A 137 2.51 9.85 -3.12
N ILE A 138 2.24 8.58 -3.40
CA ILE A 138 3.28 7.56 -3.65
C ILE A 138 4.07 7.86 -4.92
N PRO A 139 3.45 7.98 -6.12
CA PRO A 139 4.22 8.30 -7.32
C PRO A 139 4.91 9.68 -7.24
N LEU A 140 4.27 10.67 -6.63
CA LEU A 140 4.91 11.98 -6.41
C LEU A 140 6.16 11.86 -5.53
N ALA A 141 6.13 11.05 -4.49
CA ALA A 141 7.29 10.80 -3.64
C ALA A 141 8.48 10.24 -4.43
N TRP A 142 8.24 9.29 -5.31
CA TRP A 142 9.28 8.71 -6.16
C TRP A 142 9.82 9.69 -7.22
N ILE A 143 8.95 10.53 -7.79
CA ILE A 143 9.35 11.57 -8.73
C ILE A 143 10.23 12.64 -8.05
N MET A 144 9.88 13.03 -6.83
CA MET A 144 10.58 14.09 -6.08
C MET A 144 11.84 13.60 -5.37
N SER A 145 11.88 12.32 -5.02
CA SER A 145 12.95 11.71 -4.22
C SER A 145 14.38 12.03 -4.72
N PRO A 146 14.72 11.85 -6.01
CA PRO A 146 16.08 12.11 -6.49
C PRO A 146 16.54 13.57 -6.35
N TYR A 147 15.59 14.51 -6.30
CA TYR A 147 15.89 15.94 -6.16
C TYR A 147 16.04 16.39 -4.70
N LEU A 148 15.55 15.55 -3.75
CA LEU A 148 15.53 15.87 -2.33
C LEU A 148 16.67 15.20 -1.57
N VAL A 149 17.18 14.09 -2.07
CA VAL A 149 18.21 13.30 -1.40
C VAL A 149 19.57 13.63 -1.99
N ASN A 150 20.47 14.13 -1.15
CA ASN A 150 21.89 14.22 -1.43
C ASN A 150 22.63 13.08 -0.73
N VAL A 151 23.75 12.64 -1.29
CA VAL A 151 24.59 11.64 -0.66
C VAL A 151 25.05 12.17 0.70
N ASN A 152 24.76 11.43 1.76
CA ASN A 152 25.09 11.74 3.17
C ASN A 152 24.42 12.99 3.77
N ASP A 153 23.35 13.52 3.16
CA ASP A 153 22.61 14.64 3.75
C ASP A 153 21.08 14.46 3.60
N TRP A 154 20.45 14.01 4.68
CA TRP A 154 18.99 13.84 4.80
C TRP A 154 18.28 15.11 5.30
N THR A 155 19.02 16.11 5.75
CA THR A 155 18.49 17.34 6.33
C THR A 155 17.56 18.05 5.34
N ARG A 156 17.95 18.06 4.07
CA ARG A 156 17.14 18.66 2.99
C ARG A 156 15.78 17.98 2.85
N LEU A 157 15.73 16.66 2.93
CA LEU A 157 14.49 15.87 2.85
C LEU A 157 13.58 16.16 4.03
N TYR A 158 14.11 16.10 5.25
CA TYR A 158 13.32 16.36 6.46
C TYR A 158 12.89 17.83 6.57
N THR A 159 13.71 18.77 6.15
CA THR A 159 13.35 20.19 6.05
C THR A 159 12.23 20.42 5.03
N PHE A 160 12.26 19.71 3.91
CA PHE A 160 11.18 19.76 2.92
C PHE A 160 9.86 19.22 3.49
N GLU A 161 9.88 18.06 4.19
CA GLU A 161 8.69 17.52 4.87
C GLU A 161 8.14 18.49 5.91
N PHE A 162 9.01 19.11 6.70
CA PHE A 162 8.61 20.14 7.67
C PHE A 162 7.99 21.38 7.00
N GLY A 163 8.60 21.85 5.90
CA GLY A 163 8.06 22.96 5.11
C GLY A 163 6.65 22.67 4.56
N LEU A 164 6.42 21.44 4.05
CA LEU A 164 5.09 21.01 3.62
C LEU A 164 4.09 20.95 4.79
N ALA A 165 4.51 20.46 5.94
CA ALA A 165 3.66 20.41 7.14
C ALA A 165 3.28 21.81 7.62
N LEU A 166 4.22 22.76 7.58
CA LEU A 166 3.99 24.17 7.89
C LEU A 166 3.00 24.80 6.93
N CYS A 167 3.14 24.55 5.62
CA CYS A 167 2.17 25.01 4.61
C CYS A 167 0.78 24.43 4.84
N CYS A 168 0.66 23.12 5.15
CA CYS A 168 -0.62 22.50 5.51
C CYS A 168 -1.27 23.19 6.71
N PHE A 169 -0.49 23.42 7.77
CA PHE A 169 -0.99 24.09 8.97
C PHE A 169 -1.44 25.52 8.69
N ALA A 170 -0.63 26.30 7.97
CA ALA A 170 -0.97 27.68 7.61
C ALA A 170 -2.26 27.76 6.78
N MET A 171 -2.43 26.87 5.77
CA MET A 171 -3.63 26.84 4.94
C MET A 171 -4.90 26.50 5.75
N VAL A 172 -4.82 25.58 6.71
CA VAL A 172 -5.98 25.19 7.52
C VAL A 172 -6.34 26.27 8.55
N VAL A 173 -5.35 26.97 9.10
CA VAL A 173 -5.59 28.11 9.99
C VAL A 173 -6.21 29.28 9.21
N ALA A 174 -5.76 29.53 7.98
CA ALA A 174 -6.29 30.59 7.10
C ALA A 174 -7.72 30.28 6.62
N VAL A 175 -7.98 29.02 6.23
CA VAL A 175 -9.26 28.60 5.65
C VAL A 175 -9.89 27.52 6.50
N LYS A 176 -10.58 27.96 7.54
CA LYS A 176 -11.16 27.09 8.54
C LYS A 176 -12.34 26.29 8.01
N LEU A 177 -12.42 25.02 8.40
CA LEU A 177 -13.60 24.19 8.14
C LEU A 177 -14.82 24.70 8.92
N PRO A 178 -16.04 24.47 8.43
CA PRO A 178 -17.28 24.80 9.15
C PRO A 178 -17.30 24.16 10.54
N ARG A 179 -17.91 24.84 11.49
CA ARG A 179 -18.13 24.28 12.83
C ARG A 179 -19.07 23.07 12.69
N SER A 180 -18.66 21.93 13.19
CA SER A 180 -19.52 20.74 13.34
C SER A 180 -20.09 20.65 14.73
N LEU A 181 -21.24 19.98 14.87
CA LEU A 181 -21.79 19.62 16.18
C LEU A 181 -20.75 18.78 16.94
N ARG A 182 -20.54 19.11 18.19
CA ARG A 182 -19.77 18.30 19.12
C ARG A 182 -20.73 17.32 19.79
N ILE A 183 -20.37 16.06 19.81
CA ILE A 183 -21.15 15.01 20.45
C ILE A 183 -20.19 14.29 21.41
N GLU A 184 -20.58 14.18 22.67
CA GLU A 184 -19.81 13.40 23.63
C GLU A 184 -19.98 11.91 23.33
N VAL A 185 -18.99 11.32 22.67
CA VAL A 185 -18.99 9.92 22.26
C VAL A 185 -17.87 9.11 22.88
N TYR A 186 -16.93 9.79 23.54
CA TYR A 186 -15.74 9.16 24.11
C TYR A 186 -16.07 8.51 25.46
N GLU A 187 -15.75 7.23 25.58
CA GLU A 187 -15.88 6.48 26.82
C GLU A 187 -14.49 6.03 27.31
N LYS A 188 -14.29 5.97 28.65
CA LYS A 188 -13.04 5.43 29.23
C LYS A 188 -12.70 4.02 28.71
N LYS A 189 -13.71 3.24 28.36
CA LYS A 189 -13.57 1.91 27.78
C LYS A 189 -12.94 1.92 26.39
N ASP A 190 -12.99 3.04 25.66
CA ASP A 190 -12.35 3.17 24.34
C ASP A 190 -10.83 3.10 24.44
N ILE A 191 -10.25 3.56 25.58
CA ILE A 191 -8.81 3.43 25.85
C ILE A 191 -8.43 1.96 25.93
N LEU A 192 -9.21 1.14 26.66
CA LEU A 192 -8.93 -0.28 26.78
C LEU A 192 -9.03 -1.00 25.43
N THR A 193 -10.07 -0.68 24.64
CA THR A 193 -10.18 -1.19 23.26
C THR A 193 -8.96 -0.82 22.42
N PHE A 194 -8.52 0.44 22.52
CA PHE A 194 -7.35 0.90 21.80
C PHE A 194 -6.07 0.17 22.25
N LEU A 195 -5.86 0.00 23.56
CA LEU A 195 -4.70 -0.70 24.10
C LEU A 195 -4.67 -2.21 23.74
N LEU A 196 -5.81 -2.81 23.41
CA LEU A 196 -5.90 -4.18 22.92
C LEU A 196 -5.72 -4.25 21.39
N LEU A 197 -6.50 -3.46 20.65
CA LEU A 197 -6.52 -3.58 19.18
C LEU A 197 -5.30 -2.95 18.51
N ALA A 198 -4.81 -1.80 18.99
CA ALA A 198 -3.71 -1.09 18.34
C ALA A 198 -2.39 -1.89 18.37
N PRO A 199 -1.93 -2.42 19.51
CA PRO A 199 -0.75 -3.29 19.53
C PRO A 199 -1.00 -4.60 18.77
N GLY A 200 -2.23 -5.15 18.82
CA GLY A 200 -2.58 -6.35 18.04
C GLY A 200 -2.43 -6.14 16.54
N PHE A 201 -2.97 -5.07 16.00
CA PHE A 201 -2.77 -4.70 14.58
C PHE A 201 -1.31 -4.35 14.29
N GLY A 202 -0.63 -3.67 15.21
CA GLY A 202 0.80 -3.38 15.08
C GLY A 202 1.64 -4.64 14.94
N LEU A 203 1.51 -5.59 15.86
CA LEU A 203 2.22 -6.87 15.80
C LEU A 203 1.91 -7.63 14.50
N LEU A 204 0.66 -7.64 14.04
CA LEU A 204 0.28 -8.27 12.78
C LEU A 204 0.97 -7.60 11.58
N CYS A 205 1.04 -6.27 11.54
CA CYS A 205 1.83 -5.55 10.52
C CYS A 205 3.30 -5.96 10.56
N GLY A 206 3.90 -6.04 11.76
CA GLY A 206 5.28 -6.48 11.93
C GLY A 206 5.53 -7.90 11.40
N VAL A 207 4.64 -8.84 11.70
CA VAL A 207 4.70 -10.20 11.16
C VAL A 207 4.66 -10.21 9.64
N LEU A 208 3.75 -9.44 9.02
CA LEU A 208 3.61 -9.37 7.57
C LEU A 208 4.84 -8.75 6.88
N VAL A 209 5.45 -7.74 7.49
CA VAL A 209 6.66 -7.08 6.94
C VAL A 209 7.89 -7.96 7.10
N GLN A 210 8.06 -8.62 8.25
CA GLN A 210 9.25 -9.39 8.56
C GLN A 210 9.17 -10.85 8.08
N GLY A 211 7.98 -11.36 7.79
CA GLY A 211 7.73 -12.76 7.50
C GLY A 211 8.59 -13.35 6.38
N SER A 212 8.71 -12.66 5.25
CA SER A 212 9.56 -13.10 4.15
C SER A 212 11.04 -12.81 4.37
N ILE A 213 11.40 -11.81 5.20
CA ILE A 213 12.79 -11.43 5.45
C ILE A 213 13.47 -12.39 6.42
N LEU A 214 12.79 -12.70 7.54
CA LEU A 214 13.28 -13.62 8.57
C LEU A 214 12.91 -15.09 8.29
N TRP A 215 12.10 -15.30 7.29
CA TRP A 215 11.43 -16.53 6.94
C TRP A 215 10.47 -17.03 8.01
N TRP A 216 9.22 -17.31 7.57
CA TRP A 216 8.05 -17.54 8.43
C TRP A 216 8.27 -18.54 9.57
N GLU A 217 9.00 -19.61 9.31
CA GLU A 217 9.19 -20.73 10.23
C GLU A 217 10.51 -20.68 11.02
N ASN A 218 11.48 -19.87 10.56
CA ASN A 218 12.82 -19.87 11.13
C ASN A 218 13.00 -18.91 12.31
N SER A 219 12.06 -17.98 12.52
CA SER A 219 12.21 -16.97 13.56
C SER A 219 11.18 -17.13 14.68
N PRO A 220 11.61 -17.49 15.90
CA PRO A 220 10.72 -17.53 17.07
C PRO A 220 10.04 -16.19 17.35
N LEU A 221 10.70 -15.06 17.00
CA LEU A 221 10.15 -13.74 17.14
C LEU A 221 8.81 -13.57 16.37
N LEU A 222 8.75 -14.08 15.13
CA LEU A 222 7.53 -14.01 14.32
C LEU A 222 6.38 -14.82 14.95
N ALA A 223 6.69 -15.98 15.52
CA ALA A 223 5.70 -16.80 16.23
C ALA A 223 5.15 -16.08 17.47
N TYR A 224 6.03 -15.50 18.31
CA TYR A 224 5.60 -14.73 19.48
C TYR A 224 4.78 -13.48 19.09
N MET A 225 5.20 -12.77 18.04
CA MET A 225 4.45 -11.61 17.53
C MET A 225 3.07 -12.03 17.01
N LEU A 226 2.97 -13.14 16.28
CA LEU A 226 1.70 -13.65 15.76
C LEU A 226 0.76 -14.10 16.87
N ILE A 227 1.26 -14.87 17.85
CA ILE A 227 0.48 -15.30 19.02
C ILE A 227 0.00 -14.07 19.81
N GLY A 228 0.89 -13.12 20.07
CA GLY A 228 0.55 -11.86 20.74
C GLY A 228 -0.49 -11.05 19.97
N ALA A 229 -0.34 -10.93 18.65
CA ALA A 229 -1.31 -10.26 17.79
C ALA A 229 -2.70 -10.92 17.87
N LEU A 230 -2.76 -12.23 17.72
CA LEU A 230 -4.02 -12.99 17.79
C LEU A 230 -4.67 -12.87 19.19
N ALA A 231 -3.90 -13.02 20.26
CA ALA A 231 -4.42 -12.89 21.62
C ALA A 231 -5.00 -11.50 21.89
N LEU A 232 -4.29 -10.44 21.49
CA LEU A 232 -4.73 -9.05 21.68
C LEU A 232 -5.94 -8.71 20.79
N LEU A 233 -5.94 -9.12 19.52
CA LEU A 233 -7.06 -8.87 18.63
C LEU A 233 -8.31 -9.64 19.07
N MET A 234 -8.18 -10.93 19.42
CA MET A 234 -9.31 -11.72 19.92
C MET A 234 -9.89 -11.13 21.21
N SER A 235 -9.03 -10.76 22.16
CA SER A 235 -9.45 -10.10 23.42
C SER A 235 -10.15 -8.77 23.15
N GLY A 236 -9.61 -7.96 22.24
CA GLY A 236 -10.19 -6.67 21.86
C GLY A 236 -11.53 -6.81 21.16
N PHE A 237 -11.66 -7.72 20.18
CA PHE A 237 -12.93 -7.97 19.50
C PHE A 237 -13.97 -8.61 20.44
N PHE A 238 -13.56 -9.50 21.33
CA PHE A 238 -14.42 -10.06 22.35
C PHE A 238 -14.94 -8.97 23.30
N PHE A 239 -14.07 -8.10 23.79
CA PHE A 239 -14.45 -6.98 24.64
C PHE A 239 -15.43 -6.04 23.91
N GLU A 240 -15.19 -5.69 22.64
CA GLU A 240 -16.07 -4.85 21.83
C GLU A 240 -17.45 -5.49 21.57
N HIS A 241 -17.51 -6.82 21.45
CA HIS A 241 -18.76 -7.54 21.18
C HIS A 241 -19.80 -7.36 22.29
N TYR A 242 -19.37 -7.25 23.54
CA TYR A 242 -20.25 -7.11 24.70
C TYR A 242 -20.47 -5.67 25.17
N ARG A 243 -19.89 -4.68 24.46
CA ARG A 243 -20.09 -3.26 24.79
C ARG A 243 -21.45 -2.75 24.28
N LYS A 244 -22.05 -1.82 25.07
CA LYS A 244 -23.27 -1.11 24.66
C LYS A 244 -22.99 -0.13 23.51
N ASN A 245 -21.89 0.64 23.60
CA ASN A 245 -21.46 1.60 22.59
C ASN A 245 -20.07 1.20 22.05
N PRO A 246 -19.97 0.16 21.20
CA PRO A 246 -18.71 -0.34 20.72
C PRO A 246 -18.04 0.65 19.76
N LEU A 247 -16.71 0.64 19.72
CA LEU A 247 -15.91 1.34 18.71
C LEU A 247 -16.09 0.69 17.33
N ILE A 248 -16.17 -0.64 17.31
CA ILE A 248 -16.40 -1.46 16.12
C ILE A 248 -17.66 -2.29 16.32
N MET A 249 -18.63 -2.14 15.42
CA MET A 249 -19.88 -2.90 15.43
C MET A 249 -19.65 -4.36 15.03
N THR A 250 -19.12 -5.16 15.96
CA THR A 250 -18.71 -6.55 15.71
C THR A 250 -19.86 -7.44 15.26
N ARG A 251 -21.09 -7.19 15.73
CA ARG A 251 -22.30 -7.93 15.29
C ARG A 251 -22.58 -7.74 13.79
N TRP A 252 -22.29 -6.55 13.25
CA TRP A 252 -22.44 -6.28 11.82
C TRP A 252 -21.36 -6.98 10.98
N LEU A 253 -20.16 -7.22 11.55
CA LEU A 253 -19.09 -7.97 10.88
C LEU A 253 -19.55 -9.40 10.51
N GLY A 254 -20.52 -9.97 11.19
CA GLY A 254 -21.13 -11.26 10.84
C GLY A 254 -22.01 -11.25 9.59
N SER A 255 -22.30 -10.09 8.96
CA SER A 255 -23.18 -10.04 7.80
C SER A 255 -22.47 -10.51 6.51
N PHE A 256 -23.12 -11.40 5.77
CA PHE A 256 -22.57 -11.96 4.52
C PHE A 256 -22.29 -10.89 3.45
N ALA A 257 -23.13 -9.85 3.39
CA ALA A 257 -22.95 -8.74 2.45
C ALA A 257 -21.67 -7.95 2.73
N LEU A 258 -21.37 -7.72 4.02
CA LEU A 258 -20.14 -7.05 4.44
C LEU A 258 -18.91 -7.92 4.16
N TRP A 259 -18.96 -9.22 4.43
CA TRP A 259 -17.85 -10.13 4.13
C TRP A 259 -17.54 -10.17 2.63
N ARG A 260 -18.54 -10.25 1.77
CA ARG A 260 -18.32 -10.18 0.32
C ARG A 260 -17.63 -8.88 -0.10
N PHE A 261 -18.03 -7.76 0.52
CA PHE A 261 -17.39 -6.47 0.27
C PHE A 261 -15.92 -6.48 0.74
N VAL A 262 -15.66 -6.92 1.97
CA VAL A 262 -14.32 -6.96 2.58
C VAL A 262 -13.37 -7.85 1.78
N VAL A 263 -13.81 -9.05 1.41
CA VAL A 263 -13.01 -9.97 0.59
C VAL A 263 -12.73 -9.38 -0.79
N GLY A 264 -13.75 -8.79 -1.44
CA GLY A 264 -13.57 -8.11 -2.72
C GLY A 264 -12.60 -6.94 -2.64
N ALA A 265 -12.74 -6.08 -1.64
CA ALA A 265 -11.84 -4.93 -1.42
C ALA A 265 -10.39 -5.39 -1.12
N PHE A 266 -10.24 -6.44 -0.32
CA PHE A 266 -8.96 -7.02 0.02
C PHE A 266 -8.26 -7.62 -1.22
N LEU A 267 -8.96 -8.44 -2.00
CA LEU A 267 -8.41 -9.05 -3.22
C LEU A 267 -8.07 -8.02 -4.28
N LEU A 268 -8.91 -6.98 -4.45
CA LEU A 268 -8.60 -5.85 -5.33
C LEU A 268 -7.32 -5.14 -4.89
N ARG A 269 -7.14 -4.93 -3.59
CA ARG A 269 -5.92 -4.31 -3.08
C ARG A 269 -4.70 -5.22 -3.22
N LEU A 270 -4.89 -6.53 -3.09
CA LEU A 270 -3.83 -7.53 -3.27
C LEU A 270 -3.30 -7.50 -4.71
N ILE A 271 -4.17 -7.56 -5.74
CA ILE A 271 -3.72 -7.52 -7.14
C ILE A 271 -3.02 -6.20 -7.50
N MET A 272 -3.38 -5.08 -6.85
CA MET A 272 -2.68 -3.80 -7.05
C MET A 272 -1.28 -3.78 -6.40
N SER A 273 -0.99 -4.70 -5.48
CA SER A 273 0.34 -4.80 -4.86
C SER A 273 1.39 -5.35 -5.83
N GLU A 274 0.99 -5.95 -6.94
CA GLU A 274 1.89 -6.34 -8.03
C GLU A 274 2.67 -5.13 -8.58
N GLN A 275 2.01 -4.00 -8.84
CA GLN A 275 2.65 -2.77 -9.31
C GLN A 275 3.73 -2.29 -8.33
N SER A 276 3.42 -2.24 -7.04
CA SER A 276 4.32 -1.71 -6.02
C SER A 276 5.41 -2.70 -5.60
N TYR A 277 5.19 -4.01 -5.76
CA TYR A 277 6.13 -5.04 -5.34
C TYR A 277 6.85 -5.69 -6.53
N ALA A 278 6.11 -6.34 -7.44
CA ALA A 278 6.72 -7.22 -8.44
C ALA A 278 7.56 -6.45 -9.46
N VAL A 279 6.95 -5.54 -10.21
CA VAL A 279 7.65 -4.80 -11.28
C VAL A 279 8.75 -3.91 -10.72
N VAL A 280 8.49 -3.20 -9.61
CA VAL A 280 9.49 -2.30 -9.00
C VAL A 280 10.69 -3.07 -8.46
N ASN A 281 10.47 -4.18 -7.73
CA ASN A 281 11.58 -4.98 -7.21
C ASN A 281 12.30 -5.77 -8.31
N PHE A 282 11.60 -6.19 -9.36
CA PHE A 282 12.24 -6.73 -10.55
C PHE A 282 13.22 -5.71 -11.15
N LEU A 283 12.78 -4.50 -11.42
CA LEU A 283 13.64 -3.45 -11.99
C LEU A 283 14.83 -3.10 -11.04
N LYS A 284 14.59 -3.05 -9.72
CA LYS A 284 15.66 -2.89 -8.73
C LYS A 284 16.66 -4.05 -8.77
N SER A 285 16.21 -5.28 -8.95
CA SER A 285 17.08 -6.46 -9.05
C SER A 285 17.98 -6.42 -10.31
N GLN A 286 17.59 -5.64 -11.33
CA GLN A 286 18.40 -5.37 -12.51
C GLN A 286 19.44 -4.24 -12.28
N GLY A 287 19.50 -3.67 -11.06
CA GLY A 287 20.47 -2.64 -10.67
C GLY A 287 20.01 -1.20 -10.92
N LEU A 288 18.69 -0.98 -11.17
CA LEU A 288 18.17 0.38 -11.34
C LEU A 288 18.18 1.14 -10.01
N THR A 289 18.63 2.38 -10.10
CA THR A 289 18.70 3.36 -9.00
C THR A 289 17.46 4.26 -8.97
N SER A 290 17.23 4.97 -7.86
CA SER A 290 16.00 5.75 -7.63
C SER A 290 15.74 6.82 -8.69
N ASP A 291 16.79 7.41 -9.29
CA ASP A 291 16.73 8.43 -10.35
C ASP A 291 16.12 7.87 -11.65
N GLN A 292 16.39 6.61 -11.96
CA GLN A 292 15.89 5.95 -13.18
C GLN A 292 14.38 5.60 -13.09
N PHE A 293 13.80 5.67 -11.90
CA PHE A 293 12.36 5.45 -11.71
C PHE A 293 11.51 6.70 -11.92
N VAL A 294 12.08 7.90 -12.11
CA VAL A 294 11.32 9.16 -12.29
C VAL A 294 10.32 9.04 -13.44
N GLY A 295 10.77 8.61 -14.64
CA GLY A 295 9.90 8.44 -15.80
C GLY A 295 8.80 7.39 -15.58
N PHE A 296 9.15 6.27 -14.94
CA PHE A 296 8.23 5.20 -14.61
C PHE A 296 7.11 5.67 -13.68
N TYR A 297 7.45 6.35 -12.58
CA TYR A 297 6.45 6.88 -11.66
C TYR A 297 5.68 8.09 -12.19
N THR A 298 6.25 8.85 -13.14
CA THR A 298 5.53 9.89 -13.87
C THR A 298 4.37 9.29 -14.69
N VAL A 299 4.61 8.17 -15.36
CA VAL A 299 3.57 7.45 -16.10
C VAL A 299 2.49 6.91 -15.16
N ILE A 300 2.89 6.33 -14.01
CA ILE A 300 1.96 5.88 -12.98
C ILE A 300 1.12 7.04 -12.45
N PHE A 301 1.73 8.19 -12.18
CA PHE A 301 1.01 9.38 -11.71
C PHE A 301 -0.07 9.84 -12.68
N PHE A 302 0.25 9.93 -13.98
CA PHE A 302 -0.74 10.29 -14.99
C PHE A 302 -1.79 9.21 -15.20
N GLY A 303 -1.44 7.93 -15.08
CA GLY A 303 -2.40 6.82 -15.09
C GLY A 303 -3.41 6.92 -13.94
N MET A 304 -2.93 7.16 -12.72
CA MET A 304 -3.79 7.37 -11.54
C MET A 304 -4.68 8.60 -11.71
N LEU A 305 -4.14 9.71 -12.19
CA LEU A 305 -4.88 10.96 -12.41
C LEU A 305 -5.97 10.75 -13.47
N ALA A 306 -5.65 10.13 -14.60
CA ALA A 306 -6.62 9.82 -15.65
C ALA A 306 -7.73 8.89 -15.15
N GLY A 307 -7.36 7.83 -14.40
CA GLY A 307 -8.32 6.91 -13.78
C GLY A 307 -9.25 7.63 -12.81
N LEU A 308 -8.74 8.54 -12.00
CA LEU A 308 -9.53 9.34 -11.07
C LEU A 308 -10.53 10.27 -11.79
N ILE A 309 -10.08 10.94 -12.86
CA ILE A 309 -10.91 11.84 -13.67
C ILE A 309 -12.02 11.03 -14.36
N VAL A 310 -11.67 9.96 -15.07
CA VAL A 310 -12.64 9.11 -15.76
C VAL A 310 -13.64 8.53 -14.77
N SER A 311 -13.18 8.09 -13.65
CA SER A 311 -13.97 7.55 -12.57
C SER A 311 -14.98 8.59 -12.03
N ALA A 312 -14.57 9.85 -11.87
CA ALA A 312 -15.44 10.94 -11.45
C ALA A 312 -16.48 11.35 -12.52
N LEU A 313 -16.10 11.31 -13.80
CA LEU A 313 -16.96 11.66 -14.93
C LEU A 313 -18.00 10.57 -15.23
N THR A 314 -17.62 9.29 -15.12
CA THR A 314 -18.49 8.14 -15.37
C THR A 314 -19.32 7.72 -14.15
N PHE A 315 -19.32 8.54 -13.11
CA PHE A 315 -20.01 8.27 -11.87
C PHE A 315 -21.50 8.00 -12.07
N SER A 316 -21.95 6.83 -11.63
CA SER A 316 -23.36 6.48 -11.55
C SER A 316 -23.65 5.67 -10.29
N ARG A 317 -24.68 6.06 -9.53
CA ARG A 317 -25.09 5.33 -8.31
C ARG A 317 -25.62 3.93 -8.61
N ASP A 318 -26.21 3.74 -9.80
CA ASP A 318 -26.87 2.48 -10.16
C ASP A 318 -25.91 1.48 -10.80
N HIS A 319 -24.76 1.96 -11.31
CA HIS A 319 -23.79 1.18 -12.08
C HIS A 319 -22.39 1.19 -11.45
N LEU A 320 -22.28 0.76 -10.18
CA LEU A 320 -20.98 0.73 -9.45
C LEU A 320 -20.10 -0.48 -9.83
N ILE A 321 -20.70 -1.60 -10.25
CA ILE A 321 -19.93 -2.83 -10.55
C ILE A 321 -19.18 -2.76 -11.89
N PRO A 322 -19.73 -2.23 -13.01
CA PRO A 322 -19.05 -2.23 -14.31
C PRO A 322 -17.66 -1.59 -14.31
N PRO A 323 -17.43 -0.39 -13.72
CA PRO A 323 -16.06 0.18 -13.66
C PRO A 323 -15.06 -0.71 -12.90
N MET A 324 -15.52 -1.42 -11.85
CA MET A 324 -14.67 -2.35 -11.11
C MET A 324 -14.28 -3.56 -11.95
N VAL A 325 -15.21 -4.07 -12.77
CA VAL A 325 -14.97 -5.20 -13.69
C VAL A 325 -13.99 -4.79 -14.80
N VAL A 326 -14.17 -3.59 -15.36
CA VAL A 326 -13.21 -3.04 -16.35
C VAL A 326 -11.82 -2.89 -15.72
N ALA A 327 -11.73 -2.42 -14.49
CA ALA A 327 -10.46 -2.28 -13.79
C ALA A 327 -9.76 -3.64 -13.60
N THR A 328 -10.49 -4.69 -13.17
CA THR A 328 -9.89 -6.03 -13.02
C THR A 328 -9.45 -6.63 -14.34
N LEU A 329 -10.16 -6.38 -15.44
CA LEU A 329 -9.78 -6.79 -16.77
C LEU A 329 -8.48 -6.10 -17.22
N LEU A 330 -8.37 -4.79 -17.01
CA LEU A 330 -7.17 -4.03 -17.36
C LEU A 330 -5.94 -4.56 -16.59
N VAL A 331 -6.09 -4.86 -15.29
CA VAL A 331 -5.01 -5.46 -14.50
C VAL A 331 -4.64 -6.84 -15.03
N ALA A 332 -5.62 -7.69 -15.36
CA ALA A 332 -5.35 -9.02 -15.89
C ALA A 332 -4.54 -8.97 -17.21
N ILE A 333 -4.94 -8.09 -18.14
CA ILE A 333 -4.24 -7.89 -19.42
C ILE A 333 -2.84 -7.33 -19.20
N ALA A 334 -2.69 -6.32 -18.34
CA ALA A 334 -1.40 -5.71 -18.03
C ALA A 334 -0.44 -6.73 -17.40
N SER A 335 -0.91 -7.54 -16.44
CA SER A 335 -0.08 -8.58 -15.81
C SER A 335 0.34 -9.67 -16.80
N VAL A 336 -0.53 -10.09 -17.74
CA VAL A 336 -0.14 -11.03 -18.80
C VAL A 336 0.94 -10.42 -19.69
N TYR A 337 0.79 -9.16 -20.07
CA TYR A 337 1.79 -8.44 -20.87
C TYR A 337 3.13 -8.36 -20.12
N ASP A 338 3.12 -7.92 -18.86
CA ASP A 338 4.32 -7.77 -18.05
C ASP A 338 5.05 -9.11 -17.84
N ALA A 339 4.32 -10.19 -17.58
CA ALA A 339 4.91 -11.53 -17.42
C ALA A 339 5.69 -11.99 -18.66
N ASN A 340 5.22 -11.62 -19.86
CA ASN A 340 5.88 -11.99 -21.13
C ASN A 340 7.04 -11.06 -21.50
N MET A 341 7.16 -9.87 -20.87
CA MET A 341 8.21 -8.90 -21.17
C MET A 341 9.46 -9.06 -20.30
N LEU A 342 9.44 -9.92 -19.28
CA LEU A 342 10.55 -10.08 -18.35
C LEU A 342 11.75 -10.77 -18.99
N THR A 343 12.78 -9.99 -19.23
CA THR A 343 14.10 -10.45 -19.73
C THR A 343 15.21 -9.71 -18.99
N SER A 344 16.46 -10.17 -19.16
CA SER A 344 17.64 -9.51 -18.57
C SER A 344 17.96 -8.14 -19.16
N GLU A 345 17.38 -7.79 -20.32
CA GLU A 345 17.64 -6.55 -21.06
C GLU A 345 16.50 -5.54 -20.98
N VAL A 346 15.47 -5.84 -20.20
CA VAL A 346 14.28 -5.01 -20.08
C VAL A 346 14.60 -3.67 -19.40
N ARG A 347 14.01 -2.60 -19.95
CA ARG A 347 14.09 -1.23 -19.42
C ARG A 347 12.75 -0.79 -18.82
N PRO A 348 12.72 0.21 -17.91
CA PRO A 348 11.47 0.72 -17.35
C PRO A 348 10.43 1.13 -18.40
N GLN A 349 10.87 1.63 -19.56
CA GLN A 349 10.01 2.06 -20.66
C GLN A 349 9.13 0.94 -21.22
N ASN A 350 9.59 -0.31 -21.18
CA ASN A 350 8.83 -1.46 -21.66
C ASN A 350 7.54 -1.69 -20.85
N PHE A 351 7.53 -1.23 -19.57
CA PHE A 351 6.38 -1.35 -18.69
C PHE A 351 5.48 -0.12 -18.64
N TYR A 352 5.80 0.97 -19.37
CA TYR A 352 5.03 2.23 -19.24
C TYR A 352 3.55 2.05 -19.55
N LEU A 353 3.23 1.32 -20.62
CA LEU A 353 1.83 1.12 -21.04
C LEU A 353 1.06 0.25 -20.03
N SER A 354 1.62 -0.86 -19.62
CA SER A 354 0.99 -1.78 -18.66
C SER A 354 0.82 -1.13 -17.30
N GLN A 355 1.86 -0.43 -16.82
CA GLN A 355 1.82 0.22 -15.51
C GLN A 355 0.95 1.48 -15.49
N PHE A 356 0.80 2.17 -16.63
CA PHE A 356 -0.25 3.17 -16.81
C PHE A 356 -1.64 2.54 -16.67
N ALA A 357 -1.88 1.40 -17.34
CA ALA A 357 -3.17 0.71 -17.29
C ALA A 357 -3.50 0.20 -15.88
N VAL A 358 -2.53 -0.35 -15.15
CA VAL A 358 -2.69 -0.79 -13.73
C VAL A 358 -3.00 0.40 -12.83
N ALA A 359 -2.25 1.50 -12.97
CA ALA A 359 -2.46 2.73 -12.20
C ALA A 359 -3.84 3.36 -12.47
N PHE A 360 -4.23 3.41 -13.74
CA PHE A 360 -5.56 3.84 -14.18
C PHE A 360 -6.66 2.97 -13.57
N ALA A 361 -6.52 1.64 -13.66
CA ALA A 361 -7.45 0.67 -13.10
C ALA A 361 -7.58 0.84 -11.58
N GLY A 362 -6.46 1.02 -10.86
CA GLY A 362 -6.43 1.23 -9.41
C GLY A 362 -7.25 2.44 -8.97
N SER A 363 -7.17 3.54 -9.71
CA SER A 363 -7.97 4.74 -9.44
C SER A 363 -9.43 4.59 -9.90
N LEU A 364 -9.66 3.85 -10.99
CA LEU A 364 -11.01 3.64 -11.55
C LEU A 364 -11.91 2.85 -10.60
N PHE A 365 -11.40 1.82 -9.92
CA PHE A 365 -12.24 0.97 -9.05
C PHE A 365 -12.44 1.54 -7.64
N MET A 366 -11.51 2.36 -7.14
CA MET A 366 -11.49 2.81 -5.75
C MET A 366 -12.79 3.52 -5.35
N GLY A 367 -13.27 4.39 -6.19
CA GLY A 367 -14.46 5.15 -5.91
C GLY A 367 -15.75 4.32 -5.87
N PRO A 368 -16.07 3.53 -6.90
CA PRO A 368 -17.19 2.60 -6.86
C PRO A 368 -17.15 1.67 -5.64
N LEU A 369 -15.97 1.20 -5.25
CA LEU A 369 -15.78 0.37 -4.07
C LEU A 369 -16.17 1.11 -2.78
N VAL A 370 -15.68 2.33 -2.57
CA VAL A 370 -16.03 3.16 -1.41
C VAL A 370 -17.54 3.39 -1.34
N LEU A 371 -18.16 3.72 -2.46
CA LEU A 371 -19.62 3.98 -2.51
C LEU A 371 -20.46 2.73 -2.24
N MET A 372 -20.03 1.58 -2.74
CA MET A 372 -20.69 0.31 -2.46
C MET A 372 -20.66 0.03 -0.95
N GLY A 373 -19.54 0.26 -0.29
CA GLY A 373 -19.40 0.13 1.15
C GLY A 373 -20.25 1.13 1.92
N PHE A 374 -20.27 2.40 1.55
CA PHE A 374 -21.17 3.39 2.14
C PHE A 374 -22.65 3.03 1.97
N GLY A 375 -23.03 2.49 0.81
CA GLY A 375 -24.39 2.00 0.57
C GLY A 375 -24.81 0.87 1.51
N LEU A 376 -23.88 0.01 1.90
CA LEU A 376 -24.13 -1.04 2.90
C LEU A 376 -24.33 -0.47 4.31
N THR A 377 -23.55 0.57 4.68
CA THR A 377 -23.67 1.19 6.01
C THR A 377 -24.94 1.99 6.20
N LEU A 378 -25.32 2.80 5.20
CA LEU A 378 -26.50 3.67 5.28
C LEU A 378 -27.83 2.87 5.34
N ARG A 379 -27.82 1.62 4.89
CA ARG A 379 -28.98 0.70 5.04
C ARG A 379 -29.17 0.25 6.50
N GLN A 380 -28.15 0.35 7.34
CA GLN A 380 -28.21 -0.07 8.74
C GLN A 380 -28.44 1.14 9.67
N SER A 381 -27.43 1.94 9.89
CA SER A 381 -27.50 3.21 10.64
C SER A 381 -26.24 4.02 10.46
N VAL A 382 -26.29 5.31 10.81
CA VAL A 382 -25.13 6.23 10.74
C VAL A 382 -23.94 5.75 11.61
N ASN A 383 -24.21 5.06 12.72
CA ASN A 383 -23.15 4.54 13.60
C ASN A 383 -22.27 3.46 12.93
N HIS A 384 -22.81 2.75 11.93
CA HIS A 384 -22.04 1.76 11.17
C HIS A 384 -21.00 2.38 10.23
N VAL A 385 -21.12 3.69 9.93
CA VAL A 385 -20.14 4.41 9.10
C VAL A 385 -18.76 4.39 9.74
N ILE A 386 -18.68 4.48 11.06
CA ILE A 386 -17.40 4.42 11.80
C ILE A 386 -16.72 3.07 11.56
N THR A 387 -17.46 2.00 11.80
CA THR A 387 -16.98 0.61 11.58
C THR A 387 -16.55 0.40 10.14
N PHE A 388 -17.30 0.94 9.17
CA PHE A 388 -16.95 0.86 7.76
C PHE A 388 -15.62 1.57 7.46
N ILE A 389 -15.42 2.79 7.95
CA ILE A 389 -14.18 3.56 7.70
C ILE A 389 -12.97 2.82 8.29
N ILE A 390 -13.08 2.30 9.51
CA ILE A 390 -12.03 1.50 10.14
C ILE A 390 -11.74 0.24 9.31
N LEU A 391 -12.78 -0.48 8.93
CA LEU A 391 -12.68 -1.73 8.17
C LEU A 391 -12.12 -1.49 6.77
N PHE A 392 -12.59 -0.46 6.08
CA PHE A 392 -12.08 -0.08 4.77
C PHE A 392 -10.60 0.32 4.84
N GLY A 393 -10.22 1.17 5.80
CA GLY A 393 -8.82 1.53 6.06
C GLY A 393 -7.96 0.30 6.37
N ALA A 394 -8.47 -0.63 7.18
CA ALA A 394 -7.81 -1.90 7.45
C ALA A 394 -7.62 -2.74 6.17
N THR A 395 -8.66 -2.89 5.33
CA THR A 395 -8.53 -3.65 4.07
C THR A 395 -7.52 -3.02 3.11
N GLN A 396 -7.40 -1.68 3.07
CA GLN A 396 -6.41 -1.00 2.23
C GLN A 396 -4.98 -1.20 2.74
N ASN A 397 -4.75 -1.03 4.04
CA ASN A 397 -3.42 -1.18 4.63
C ASN A 397 -2.99 -2.65 4.69
N PHE A 398 -3.81 -3.53 5.26
CA PHE A 398 -3.48 -4.96 5.35
C PHE A 398 -3.50 -5.65 3.99
N GLY A 399 -4.39 -5.28 3.07
CA GLY A 399 -4.39 -5.82 1.71
C GLY A 399 -3.08 -5.54 0.98
N GLY A 400 -2.51 -4.34 1.14
CA GLY A 400 -1.19 -3.98 0.61
C GLY A 400 -0.05 -4.76 1.28
N LEU A 401 -0.05 -4.87 2.61
CA LEU A 401 0.98 -5.61 3.35
C LEU A 401 0.93 -7.11 3.07
N VAL A 402 -0.26 -7.70 3.07
CA VAL A 402 -0.44 -9.13 2.73
C VAL A 402 -0.07 -9.39 1.29
N GLY A 403 -0.43 -8.50 0.35
CA GLY A 403 -0.01 -8.60 -1.04
C GLY A 403 1.51 -8.60 -1.17
N SER A 404 2.19 -7.66 -0.53
CA SER A 404 3.66 -7.61 -0.52
C SER A 404 4.28 -8.84 0.14
N ALA A 405 3.75 -9.30 1.27
CA ALA A 405 4.21 -10.51 1.96
C ALA A 405 3.98 -11.78 1.12
N PHE A 406 2.83 -11.88 0.47
CA PHE A 406 2.49 -12.99 -0.42
C PHE A 406 3.43 -13.06 -1.62
N TYR A 407 3.59 -11.95 -2.34
CA TYR A 407 4.47 -11.92 -3.52
C TYR A 407 5.94 -12.07 -3.16
N SER A 408 6.41 -11.52 -2.04
CA SER A 408 7.80 -11.69 -1.60
C SER A 408 8.11 -13.14 -1.20
N THR A 409 7.19 -13.80 -0.51
CA THR A 409 7.34 -15.21 -0.13
C THR A 409 7.34 -16.11 -1.37
N LEU A 410 6.37 -15.90 -2.28
CA LEU A 410 6.28 -16.66 -3.52
C LEU A 410 7.52 -16.45 -4.41
N GLN A 411 8.00 -15.20 -4.52
CA GLN A 411 9.20 -14.86 -5.27
C GLN A 411 10.42 -15.60 -4.74
N GLN A 412 10.63 -15.66 -3.43
CA GLN A 412 11.77 -16.37 -2.84
C GLN A 412 11.66 -17.89 -3.07
N GLN A 413 10.49 -18.49 -2.88
CA GLN A 413 10.25 -19.90 -3.15
C GLN A 413 10.50 -20.25 -4.62
N ARG A 414 9.95 -19.43 -5.54
CA ARG A 414 10.12 -19.65 -6.98
C ARG A 414 11.58 -19.40 -7.41
N THR A 415 12.27 -18.44 -6.80
CA THR A 415 13.71 -18.22 -7.06
C THR A 415 14.53 -19.47 -6.68
N GLN A 416 14.27 -20.05 -5.52
CA GLN A 416 14.97 -21.28 -5.12
C GLN A 416 14.65 -22.45 -6.06
N TYR A 417 13.39 -22.61 -6.43
CA TYR A 417 12.96 -23.64 -7.40
C TYR A 417 13.68 -23.49 -8.73
N HIS A 418 13.65 -22.30 -9.35
CA HIS A 418 14.32 -22.06 -10.63
C HIS A 418 15.84 -22.17 -10.53
N LYS A 419 16.43 -21.72 -9.42
CA LYS A 419 17.88 -21.86 -9.17
C LYS A 419 18.29 -23.33 -9.14
N GLN A 420 17.56 -24.17 -8.42
CA GLN A 420 17.81 -25.61 -8.37
C GLN A 420 17.63 -26.25 -9.74
N SER A 421 16.55 -25.91 -10.46
CA SER A 421 16.30 -26.41 -11.81
C SER A 421 17.42 -26.06 -12.80
N ILE A 422 17.91 -24.81 -12.76
CA ILE A 422 19.02 -24.37 -13.62
C ILE A 422 20.31 -25.14 -13.25
N LEU A 423 20.63 -25.25 -11.95
CA LEU A 423 21.82 -25.95 -11.49
C LEU A 423 21.78 -27.46 -11.84
N GLN A 424 20.61 -28.09 -11.79
CA GLN A 424 20.45 -29.50 -12.19
C GLN A 424 20.69 -29.71 -13.70
N GLN A 425 20.35 -28.71 -14.52
CA GLN A 425 20.60 -28.76 -15.97
C GLN A 425 22.06 -28.44 -16.33
N MET A 426 22.80 -27.77 -15.44
CA MET A 426 24.20 -27.42 -15.63
C MET A 426 25.09 -28.58 -15.15
N GLN A 427 25.46 -29.46 -16.08
CA GLN A 427 26.42 -30.52 -15.75
C GLN A 427 27.85 -29.95 -15.75
N SER A 428 28.67 -30.40 -14.79
CA SER A 428 30.09 -29.99 -14.69
C SER A 428 30.93 -30.39 -15.91
N THR A 429 30.44 -31.35 -16.71
CA THR A 429 31.02 -31.83 -17.96
C THR A 429 30.58 -31.02 -19.18
N ASP A 430 29.64 -30.09 -19.04
CA ASP A 430 29.19 -29.24 -20.16
C ASP A 430 30.32 -28.28 -20.58
N ALA A 431 30.71 -28.36 -21.84
CA ALA A 431 31.76 -27.54 -22.42
C ALA A 431 31.48 -26.03 -22.28
N THR A 432 30.20 -25.62 -22.39
CA THR A 432 29.79 -24.21 -22.25
C THR A 432 29.95 -23.70 -20.83
N VAL A 433 29.62 -24.49 -19.81
CA VAL A 433 29.82 -24.16 -18.39
C VAL A 433 31.28 -24.05 -18.06
N THR A 434 32.08 -25.05 -18.52
CA THR A 434 33.53 -25.06 -18.32
C THR A 434 34.21 -23.87 -18.98
N GLN A 435 33.84 -23.54 -20.22
CA GLN A 435 34.36 -22.37 -20.94
C GLN A 435 34.01 -21.05 -20.22
N ARG A 436 32.79 -20.88 -19.74
CA ARG A 436 32.40 -19.69 -18.96
C ARG A 436 33.17 -19.58 -17.65
N LEU A 437 33.32 -20.66 -16.91
CA LEU A 437 34.14 -20.66 -15.68
C LEU A 437 35.57 -20.27 -15.96
N GLN A 438 36.18 -20.78 -17.04
CA GLN A 438 37.54 -20.40 -17.47
C GLN A 438 37.62 -18.91 -17.85
N GLN A 439 36.61 -18.36 -18.55
CA GLN A 439 36.53 -16.94 -18.89
C GLN A 439 36.46 -16.06 -17.62
N TYR A 440 35.61 -16.41 -16.66
CA TYR A 440 35.55 -15.68 -15.39
C TYR A 440 36.84 -15.79 -14.60
N GLN A 441 37.45 -16.98 -14.52
CA GLN A 441 38.72 -17.20 -13.87
C GLN A 441 39.85 -16.37 -14.53
N ALA A 442 39.89 -16.32 -15.86
CA ALA A 442 40.83 -15.51 -16.60
C ALA A 442 40.68 -14.01 -16.32
N GLY A 443 39.42 -13.53 -16.12
CA GLY A 443 39.15 -12.14 -15.73
C GLY A 443 39.64 -11.79 -14.35
N PHE A 444 39.75 -12.74 -13.41
CA PHE A 444 40.24 -12.52 -12.05
C PHE A 444 41.77 -12.67 -11.92
N LYS A 445 42.43 -13.40 -12.81
CA LYS A 445 43.90 -13.64 -12.78
C LYS A 445 44.76 -12.39 -12.66
N PRO A 446 44.45 -11.23 -13.31
CA PRO A 446 45.25 -10.02 -13.14
C PRO A 446 45.24 -9.44 -11.72
N VAL A 447 44.23 -9.76 -10.91
CA VAL A 447 44.04 -9.22 -9.55
C VAL A 447 44.29 -10.28 -8.48
N ILE A 448 44.05 -11.56 -8.79
CA ILE A 448 44.11 -12.68 -7.85
C ILE A 448 45.16 -13.69 -8.39
N THR A 449 46.32 -13.76 -7.74
CA THR A 449 47.42 -14.68 -8.11
C THR A 449 47.18 -16.11 -7.65
N ASP A 450 46.36 -16.33 -6.61
CA ASP A 450 45.99 -17.67 -6.13
C ASP A 450 44.93 -18.33 -7.05
N ASN A 451 45.29 -19.45 -7.65
CA ASN A 451 44.42 -20.19 -8.55
C ASN A 451 43.14 -20.70 -7.85
N ASN A 452 43.21 -21.13 -6.59
CA ASN A 452 42.05 -21.62 -5.85
C ASN A 452 41.05 -20.50 -5.57
N LEU A 453 41.56 -19.34 -5.14
CA LEU A 453 40.74 -18.17 -4.88
C LEU A 453 40.11 -17.63 -6.17
N SER A 454 40.87 -17.59 -7.28
CA SER A 454 40.38 -17.20 -8.60
C SER A 454 39.26 -18.14 -9.09
N GLN A 455 39.38 -19.45 -8.87
CA GLN A 455 38.36 -20.44 -9.21
C GLN A 455 37.12 -20.27 -8.35
N GLN A 456 37.26 -20.03 -7.05
CA GLN A 456 36.10 -19.76 -6.15
C GLN A 456 35.34 -18.49 -6.57
N GLN A 457 36.05 -17.43 -6.95
CA GLN A 457 35.43 -16.19 -7.45
C GLN A 457 34.70 -16.41 -8.78
N ALA A 458 35.25 -17.22 -9.67
CA ALA A 458 34.59 -17.59 -10.92
C ALA A 458 33.28 -18.39 -10.65
N GLN A 459 33.31 -19.33 -9.70
CA GLN A 459 32.10 -20.06 -9.28
C GLN A 459 31.06 -19.15 -8.64
N GLN A 460 31.48 -18.18 -7.80
CA GLN A 460 30.58 -17.19 -7.21
C GLN A 460 29.93 -16.33 -8.28
N SER A 461 30.68 -15.87 -9.29
CA SER A 461 30.16 -15.09 -10.41
C SER A 461 29.12 -15.87 -11.21
N LEU A 462 29.38 -17.16 -11.49
CA LEU A 462 28.42 -18.03 -12.16
C LEU A 462 27.16 -18.22 -11.31
N ASN A 463 27.30 -18.45 -10.01
CA ASN A 463 26.15 -18.56 -9.08
C ASN A 463 25.33 -17.27 -9.01
N GLN A 464 25.95 -16.09 -9.09
CA GLN A 464 25.25 -14.81 -9.15
C GLN A 464 24.38 -14.70 -10.41
N ILE A 465 24.92 -15.09 -11.57
CA ILE A 465 24.17 -15.09 -12.84
C ILE A 465 23.00 -16.07 -12.79
N VAL A 466 23.23 -17.30 -12.30
CA VAL A 466 22.17 -18.30 -12.13
C VAL A 466 21.08 -17.77 -11.18
N THR A 467 21.48 -17.11 -10.10
CA THR A 467 20.52 -16.52 -9.15
C THR A 467 19.71 -15.38 -9.81
N ARG A 468 20.38 -14.53 -10.61
CA ARG A 468 19.72 -13.45 -11.35
C ARG A 468 18.69 -13.99 -12.35
N GLU A 469 19.07 -14.99 -13.15
CA GLU A 469 18.14 -15.64 -14.10
C GLU A 469 16.97 -16.33 -13.39
N ALA A 470 17.24 -17.00 -12.26
CA ALA A 470 16.20 -17.58 -11.42
C ALA A 470 15.24 -16.53 -10.85
N GLN A 471 15.75 -15.36 -10.45
CA GLN A 471 14.92 -14.23 -9.99
C GLN A 471 14.03 -13.68 -11.12
N ILE A 472 14.55 -13.53 -12.35
CA ILE A 472 13.76 -13.07 -13.50
C ILE A 472 12.57 -14.00 -13.72
N LYS A 473 12.82 -15.32 -13.77
CA LYS A 473 11.76 -16.33 -13.92
C LYS A 473 10.78 -16.30 -12.75
N ALA A 474 11.26 -16.14 -11.51
CA ALA A 474 10.42 -16.05 -10.33
C ALA A 474 9.49 -14.82 -10.37
N TYR A 475 9.98 -13.66 -10.84
CA TYR A 475 9.13 -12.47 -11.05
C TYR A 475 8.08 -12.72 -12.13
N GLY A 476 8.40 -13.44 -13.21
CA GLY A 476 7.43 -13.87 -14.21
C GLY A 476 6.32 -14.74 -13.62
N ASP A 477 6.68 -15.70 -12.76
CA ASP A 477 5.72 -16.55 -12.09
C ASP A 477 4.75 -15.77 -11.19
N ILE A 478 5.25 -14.83 -10.38
CA ILE A 478 4.38 -14.06 -9.48
C ILE A 478 3.46 -13.10 -10.24
N ILE A 479 3.92 -12.48 -11.33
CA ILE A 479 3.07 -11.65 -12.19
C ILE A 479 2.01 -12.51 -12.90
N THR A 480 2.37 -13.73 -13.32
CA THR A 480 1.43 -14.70 -13.89
C THR A 480 0.37 -15.10 -12.85
N VAL A 481 0.75 -15.37 -11.61
CA VAL A 481 -0.20 -15.63 -10.51
C VAL A 481 -1.14 -14.44 -10.29
N ASN A 482 -0.61 -13.19 -10.33
CA ASN A 482 -1.44 -12.00 -10.25
C ASN A 482 -2.48 -11.94 -11.38
N SER A 483 -2.07 -12.28 -12.60
CA SER A 483 -3.00 -12.32 -13.76
C SER A 483 -4.14 -13.31 -13.56
N TYR A 484 -3.86 -14.49 -12.96
CA TYR A 484 -4.90 -15.48 -12.64
C TYR A 484 -5.88 -14.96 -11.58
N ILE A 485 -5.37 -14.31 -10.52
CA ILE A 485 -6.23 -13.72 -9.47
C ILE A 485 -7.08 -12.59 -10.07
N ALA A 486 -6.51 -11.72 -10.89
CA ALA A 486 -7.23 -10.64 -11.56
C ALA A 486 -8.30 -11.17 -12.53
N THR A 487 -8.00 -12.22 -13.31
CA THR A 487 -8.95 -12.90 -14.21
C THR A 487 -10.10 -13.55 -13.42
N PHE A 488 -9.80 -14.17 -12.28
CA PHE A 488 -10.83 -14.71 -11.38
C PHE A 488 -11.75 -13.60 -10.86
N LEU A 489 -11.21 -12.46 -10.44
CA LEU A 489 -12.00 -11.32 -9.99
C LEU A 489 -12.84 -10.71 -11.12
N PHE A 490 -12.31 -10.64 -12.33
CA PHE A 490 -13.05 -10.24 -13.52
C PHE A 490 -14.25 -11.17 -13.77
N ALA A 491 -14.02 -12.48 -13.79
CA ALA A 491 -15.07 -13.47 -13.98
C ALA A 491 -16.14 -13.38 -12.88
N TRP A 492 -15.73 -13.25 -11.62
CA TRP A 492 -16.63 -13.05 -10.49
C TRP A 492 -17.47 -11.77 -10.63
N GLY A 493 -16.85 -10.68 -11.08
CA GLY A 493 -17.55 -9.43 -11.38
C GLY A 493 -18.59 -9.58 -12.50
N MET A 494 -18.23 -10.25 -13.58
CA MET A 494 -19.13 -10.53 -14.71
C MET A 494 -20.35 -11.38 -14.28
N ILE A 495 -20.12 -12.41 -13.46
CA ILE A 495 -21.21 -13.23 -12.89
C ILE A 495 -22.15 -12.37 -12.05
N ASN A 496 -21.64 -11.44 -11.24
CA ASN A 496 -22.48 -10.54 -10.45
C ASN A 496 -23.31 -9.58 -11.32
N ILE A 497 -22.75 -9.06 -12.43
CA ILE A 497 -23.50 -8.24 -13.41
C ILE A 497 -24.62 -9.07 -14.06
N ALA A 498 -24.29 -10.26 -14.55
CA ALA A 498 -25.25 -11.15 -15.20
C ALA A 498 -26.39 -11.52 -14.25
N ARG A 499 -26.06 -11.87 -12.99
CA ARG A 499 -27.05 -12.18 -11.95
C ARG A 499 -27.98 -10.99 -11.65
N LYS A 500 -27.43 -9.77 -11.53
CA LYS A 500 -28.24 -8.56 -11.30
C LYS A 500 -29.20 -8.34 -12.46
N LYS A 501 -28.74 -8.40 -13.70
CA LYS A 501 -29.55 -8.24 -14.90
C LYS A 501 -30.63 -9.32 -15.03
N TYR A 502 -30.32 -10.56 -14.67
CA TYR A 502 -31.30 -11.66 -14.66
C TYR A 502 -32.44 -11.40 -13.66
N ILE A 503 -32.11 -10.95 -12.43
CA ILE A 503 -33.08 -10.63 -11.38
C ILE A 503 -33.98 -9.45 -11.82
N GLU A 504 -33.40 -8.39 -12.37
CA GLU A 504 -34.15 -7.21 -12.87
C GLU A 504 -35.08 -7.58 -14.00
N ASN A 505 -34.67 -8.43 -14.95
CA ASN A 505 -35.50 -8.89 -16.04
C ASN A 505 -36.66 -9.75 -15.52
N ARG A 506 -36.44 -10.61 -14.52
CA ARG A 506 -37.47 -11.45 -13.91
C ARG A 506 -38.50 -10.61 -13.15
N GLN A 507 -38.06 -9.57 -12.45
CA GLN A 507 -38.98 -8.62 -11.78
C GLN A 507 -39.84 -7.83 -12.80
N LYS A 508 -39.22 -7.35 -13.90
CA LYS A 508 -39.94 -6.66 -14.99
C LYS A 508 -40.98 -7.59 -15.68
N ALA A 509 -40.65 -8.86 -15.84
CA ALA A 509 -41.58 -9.85 -16.41
C ALA A 509 -42.76 -10.12 -15.47
N ALA A 510 -42.52 -10.22 -14.15
CA ALA A 510 -43.57 -10.40 -13.15
C ALA A 510 -44.52 -9.20 -13.09
N ILE A 511 -44.01 -7.96 -13.18
CA ILE A 511 -44.84 -6.72 -13.19
C ILE A 511 -45.70 -6.63 -14.48
N LYS A 512 -45.25 -7.19 -15.61
CA LYS A 512 -46.04 -7.20 -16.86
C LYS A 512 -47.17 -8.24 -16.86
N GLN A 513 -47.12 -9.20 -15.94
CA GLN A 513 -48.15 -10.26 -15.81
C GLN A 513 -49.22 -9.92 -14.76
N THR A 514 -49.00 -8.89 -13.94
CA THR A 514 -49.97 -8.24 -13.06
C THR A 514 -50.60 -7.02 -13.73
#